data_70d81f345ded81232e568c814cba579f
#
_entry.id   70d81f345ded81232e568c814cba579f
#
_cell.length_a   1.000
_cell.length_b   1.000
_cell.length_c   1.000
_cell.angle_alpha   90.00
_cell.angle_beta   90.00
_cell.angle_gamma   90.00
#
_symmetry.space_group_name_H-M   'P 1'
#
loop_
_entity.id
_entity.type
_entity.pdbx_description
1 polymer ?
#
loop_
_entity_poly.entity_id
_entity_poly.type
_entity_poly.pdbx_seq_one_letter_code
_entity_poly.pdbx_strand_id
1 'polypeptide(L)'
;MKTDVLIIGGGPGGSAMAMFLIREGIKPMILEQEEFPRFHIGESLTGEAGQVLRRLGFEDEMAKREYPIKHGVKVYGTTGENSWFVPVSARDKDWNLSLGHTWQVRRSNFDTMLLKEAEKRGATVMRGTATKPLLADDGAVRGVTVRWPDGKSEDIETQIVLDCSGQATFLANQRATGPKYLG
;
A
#
# COMPACT_ATOMS: atom_id res chain seq x y z
N MET A 1 18.75 7.71 -12.24
CA MET A 1 17.40 8.30 -12.53
C MET A 1 17.01 9.30 -11.45
N LYS A 2 15.99 10.17 -11.72
CA LYS A 2 15.51 11.16 -10.74
C LYS A 2 13.99 11.27 -10.77
N THR A 3 13.36 11.43 -9.60
CA THR A 3 11.93 11.67 -9.41
C THR A 3 11.71 12.52 -8.15
N ASP A 4 10.58 13.20 -8.03
CA ASP A 4 10.28 13.98 -6.81
C ASP A 4 9.86 13.08 -5.65
N VAL A 5 9.04 12.08 -5.93
CA VAL A 5 8.55 11.11 -4.94
C VAL A 5 8.72 9.69 -5.47
N LEU A 6 9.41 8.86 -4.68
CA LEU A 6 9.57 7.43 -4.92
C LEU A 6 8.77 6.62 -3.90
N ILE A 7 7.93 5.73 -4.39
CA ILE A 7 7.16 4.77 -3.58
C ILE A 7 7.77 3.38 -3.77
N ILE A 8 8.17 2.74 -2.69
CA ILE A 8 8.68 1.35 -2.70
C ILE A 8 7.52 0.41 -2.41
N GLY A 9 7.15 -0.41 -3.41
CA GLY A 9 6.06 -1.36 -3.35
C GLY A 9 4.79 -0.88 -4.04
N GLY A 10 4.33 -1.66 -5.03
CA GLY A 10 3.10 -1.44 -5.82
C GLY A 10 1.87 -2.15 -5.27
N GLY A 11 1.91 -2.63 -4.02
CA GLY A 11 0.75 -3.19 -3.34
C GLY A 11 -0.35 -2.16 -3.06
N PRO A 12 -1.42 -2.54 -2.33
CA PRO A 12 -2.56 -1.65 -2.07
C PRO A 12 -2.17 -0.31 -1.44
N GLY A 13 -1.22 -0.32 -0.51
CA GLY A 13 -0.75 0.90 0.16
C GLY A 13 -0.04 1.85 -0.80
N GLY A 14 0.92 1.34 -1.57
CA GLY A 14 1.69 2.16 -2.52
C GLY A 14 0.83 2.67 -3.67
N SER A 15 -0.04 1.82 -4.22
CA SER A 15 -0.97 2.23 -5.28
C SER A 15 -1.97 3.30 -4.81
N ALA A 16 -2.53 3.14 -3.60
CA ALA A 16 -3.42 4.14 -3.01
C ALA A 16 -2.70 5.46 -2.73
N MET A 17 -1.49 5.40 -2.17
CA MET A 17 -0.66 6.58 -1.92
C MET A 17 -0.35 7.33 -3.21
N ALA A 18 0.04 6.62 -4.27
CA ALA A 18 0.28 7.22 -5.58
C ALA A 18 -0.94 7.97 -6.11
N MET A 19 -2.13 7.37 -6.00
CA MET A 19 -3.36 8.02 -6.45
C MET A 19 -3.74 9.27 -5.64
N PHE A 20 -3.45 9.30 -4.34
CA PHE A 20 -3.62 10.52 -3.54
C PHE A 20 -2.62 11.61 -3.94
N LEU A 21 -1.35 11.27 -4.14
CA LEU A 21 -0.33 12.22 -4.59
C LEU A 21 -0.69 12.83 -5.96
N ILE A 22 -1.20 12.02 -6.88
CA ILE A 22 -1.63 12.50 -8.19
C ILE A 22 -2.78 13.50 -8.08
N ARG A 23 -3.71 13.33 -7.14
CA ARG A 23 -4.76 14.33 -6.88
C ARG A 23 -4.21 15.69 -6.45
N GLU A 24 -3.08 15.68 -5.76
CA GLU A 24 -2.36 16.90 -5.32
C GLU A 24 -1.38 17.41 -6.40
N GLY A 25 -1.45 16.88 -7.63
CA GLY A 25 -0.61 17.31 -8.75
C GLY A 25 0.81 16.75 -8.74
N ILE A 26 1.13 15.84 -7.83
CA ILE A 26 2.43 15.18 -7.73
C ILE A 26 2.43 13.92 -8.59
N LYS A 27 3.49 13.71 -9.39
CA LYS A 27 3.66 12.51 -10.22
C LYS A 27 4.67 11.56 -9.57
N PRO A 28 4.21 10.56 -8.79
CA PRO A 28 5.11 9.63 -8.13
C PRO A 28 5.62 8.56 -9.07
N MET A 29 6.80 8.02 -8.73
CA MET A 29 7.30 6.77 -9.27
C MET A 29 7.05 5.64 -8.27
N ILE A 30 6.47 4.52 -8.73
CA ILE A 30 6.31 3.29 -7.96
C ILE A 30 7.38 2.31 -8.42
N LEU A 31 8.17 1.81 -7.48
CA LEU A 31 9.11 0.72 -7.72
C LEU A 31 8.53 -0.57 -7.15
N GLU A 32 8.24 -1.55 -8.02
CA GLU A 32 7.66 -2.84 -7.64
C GLU A 32 8.58 -3.99 -8.09
N GLN A 33 8.87 -4.89 -7.18
CA GLN A 33 9.80 -6.00 -7.44
C GLN A 33 9.15 -7.18 -8.16
N GLU A 34 7.83 -7.37 -7.97
CA GLU A 34 7.11 -8.53 -8.50
C GLU A 34 6.30 -8.16 -9.74
N GLU A 35 6.04 -9.15 -10.57
CA GLU A 35 5.13 -9.04 -11.69
C GLU A 35 3.71 -9.35 -11.25
N PHE A 36 2.74 -8.49 -11.64
CA PHE A 36 1.34 -8.69 -11.33
C PHE A 36 0.61 -9.37 -12.51
N PRO A 37 -0.40 -10.24 -12.23
CA PRO A 37 -0.95 -10.57 -10.93
C PRO A 37 -0.05 -11.52 -10.11
N ARG A 38 0.02 -11.30 -8.79
CA ARG A 38 0.79 -12.14 -7.86
C ARG A 38 -0.05 -12.62 -6.68
N PHE A 39 0.37 -13.70 -6.06
CA PHE A 39 -0.23 -14.17 -4.81
C PHE A 39 0.22 -13.28 -3.65
N HIS A 40 -0.70 -12.94 -2.76
CA HIS A 40 -0.41 -12.28 -1.48
C HIS A 40 -1.48 -12.63 -0.46
N ILE A 41 -1.12 -12.73 0.81
CA ILE A 41 -2.05 -12.94 1.91
C ILE A 41 -2.62 -11.58 2.36
N GLY A 42 -3.82 -11.60 2.98
CA GLY A 42 -4.49 -10.41 3.53
C GLY A 42 -5.67 -9.95 2.68
N GLU A 43 -6.66 -10.84 2.57
CA GLU A 43 -7.86 -10.67 1.73
C GLU A 43 -8.99 -9.91 2.44
N SER A 44 -8.94 -9.89 3.77
CA SER A 44 -9.99 -9.28 4.60
C SER A 44 -9.67 -7.82 4.88
N LEU A 45 -10.34 -6.90 4.20
CA LEU A 45 -10.11 -5.47 4.37
C LEU A 45 -10.70 -4.96 5.70
N THR A 46 -10.08 -3.92 6.25
CA THR A 46 -10.60 -3.17 7.41
C THR A 46 -11.62 -2.11 6.96
N GLY A 47 -12.37 -1.54 7.89
CA GLY A 47 -13.28 -0.42 7.62
C GLY A 47 -12.55 0.78 7.03
N GLU A 48 -11.39 1.11 7.58
CA GLU A 48 -10.55 2.22 7.10
C GLU A 48 -10.04 1.97 5.66
N ALA A 49 -9.62 0.74 5.34
CA ALA A 49 -9.26 0.40 3.97
C ALA A 49 -10.45 0.58 3.00
N GLY A 50 -11.66 0.21 3.42
CA GLY A 50 -12.89 0.46 2.67
C GLY A 50 -13.14 1.95 2.42
N GLN A 51 -12.90 2.80 3.43
CA GLN A 51 -13.02 4.25 3.27
C GLN A 51 -11.98 4.83 2.32
N VAL A 52 -10.75 4.35 2.37
CA VAL A 52 -9.71 4.75 1.40
C VAL A 52 -10.16 4.46 -0.02
N LEU A 53 -10.71 3.27 -0.28
CA LEU A 53 -11.23 2.89 -1.59
C LEU A 53 -12.39 3.80 -2.05
N ARG A 54 -13.34 4.12 -1.17
CA ARG A 54 -14.43 5.05 -1.47
C ARG A 54 -13.91 6.45 -1.80
N ARG A 55 -12.98 6.96 -1.00
CA ARG A 55 -12.34 8.27 -1.25
C ARG A 55 -11.59 8.30 -2.57
N LEU A 56 -11.05 7.17 -3.02
CA LEU A 56 -10.41 7.03 -4.33
C LEU A 56 -11.38 6.77 -5.48
N GLY A 57 -12.70 6.59 -5.19
CA GLY A 57 -13.76 6.39 -6.19
C GLY A 57 -13.86 4.96 -6.69
N PHE A 58 -13.50 3.96 -5.87
CA PHE A 58 -13.53 2.55 -6.27
C PHE A 58 -14.83 1.82 -5.92
N GLU A 59 -15.84 2.47 -5.34
CA GLU A 59 -17.03 1.76 -4.85
C GLU A 59 -17.76 1.00 -5.96
N ASP A 60 -17.98 1.65 -7.11
CA ASP A 60 -18.62 1.00 -8.27
C ASP A 60 -17.78 -0.13 -8.84
N GLU A 61 -16.45 0.03 -8.87
CA GLU A 61 -15.55 -0.99 -9.35
C GLU A 61 -15.52 -2.20 -8.42
N MET A 62 -15.57 -1.98 -7.11
CA MET A 62 -15.67 -3.06 -6.12
C MET A 62 -16.99 -3.80 -6.24
N ALA A 63 -18.10 -3.10 -6.49
CA ALA A 63 -19.41 -3.72 -6.70
C ALA A 63 -19.43 -4.60 -7.97
N LYS A 64 -18.83 -4.12 -9.09
CA LYS A 64 -18.73 -4.89 -10.34
C LYS A 64 -17.94 -6.19 -10.21
N ARG A 65 -16.99 -6.25 -9.27
CA ARG A 65 -16.12 -7.41 -9.05
C ARG A 65 -16.76 -8.49 -8.19
N GLU A 66 -17.96 -8.25 -7.68
CA GLU A 66 -18.72 -9.20 -6.86
C GLU A 66 -17.92 -9.72 -5.65
N TYR A 67 -17.04 -8.88 -5.10
CA TYR A 67 -16.32 -9.24 -3.88
C TYR A 67 -17.30 -9.39 -2.71
N PRO A 68 -17.18 -10.46 -1.90
CA PRO A 68 -18.03 -10.64 -0.73
C PRO A 68 -17.98 -9.42 0.20
N ILE A 69 -19.16 -8.93 0.59
CA ILE A 69 -19.27 -7.82 1.54
C ILE A 69 -18.98 -8.33 2.94
N LYS A 70 -18.16 -7.59 3.66
CA LYS A 70 -17.80 -7.85 5.04
C LYS A 70 -18.47 -6.83 5.95
N HIS A 71 -19.36 -7.29 6.82
CA HIS A 71 -20.03 -6.45 7.81
C HIS A 71 -19.35 -6.45 9.19
N GLY A 72 -18.48 -7.40 9.45
CA GLY A 72 -17.76 -7.51 10.71
C GLY A 72 -16.94 -8.77 10.84
N VAL A 73 -16.47 -9.00 12.05
CA VAL A 73 -15.71 -10.21 12.44
C VAL A 73 -16.40 -10.79 13.68
N LYS A 74 -16.66 -12.10 13.65
CA LYS A 74 -17.10 -12.83 14.84
C LYS A 74 -15.87 -13.43 15.52
N VAL A 75 -15.68 -13.07 16.77
CA VAL A 75 -14.57 -13.55 17.59
C VAL A 75 -15.12 -14.58 18.58
N TYR A 76 -14.43 -15.69 18.70
CA TYR A 76 -14.77 -16.76 19.64
C TYR A 76 -13.74 -16.82 20.75
N GLY A 77 -14.20 -17.04 21.98
CA GLY A 77 -13.33 -17.36 23.11
C GLY A 77 -12.65 -18.72 22.94
N THR A 78 -11.65 -18.99 23.74
CA THR A 78 -10.83 -20.23 23.65
C THR A 78 -11.64 -21.52 23.82
N THR A 79 -12.75 -21.50 24.57
CA THR A 79 -13.65 -22.63 24.74
C THR A 79 -14.71 -22.76 23.62
N GLY A 80 -14.88 -21.72 22.79
CA GLY A 80 -15.91 -21.64 21.77
C GLY A 80 -17.32 -21.34 22.29
N GLU A 81 -17.55 -21.33 23.60
CA GLU A 81 -18.84 -21.08 24.21
C GLU A 81 -19.26 -19.62 24.17
N ASN A 82 -18.29 -18.71 24.28
CA ASN A 82 -18.50 -17.27 24.23
C ASN A 82 -18.05 -16.72 22.87
N SER A 83 -18.87 -15.86 22.30
CA SER A 83 -18.52 -15.14 21.08
C SER A 83 -19.08 -13.73 21.10
N TRP A 84 -18.39 -12.81 20.43
CA TRP A 84 -18.89 -11.46 20.18
C TRP A 84 -18.65 -11.03 18.75
N PHE A 85 -19.46 -10.12 18.26
CA PHE A 85 -19.37 -9.58 16.92
C PHE A 85 -18.77 -8.18 16.96
N VAL A 86 -17.71 -7.98 16.19
CA VAL A 86 -17.06 -6.69 16.00
C VAL A 86 -17.50 -6.16 14.63
N PRO A 87 -18.40 -5.18 14.57
CA PRO A 87 -18.87 -4.65 13.29
C PRO A 87 -17.77 -3.86 12.60
N VAL A 88 -17.83 -3.85 11.25
CA VAL A 88 -16.99 -2.93 10.45
C VAL A 88 -17.46 -1.51 10.73
N SER A 89 -16.51 -0.68 11.11
CA SER A 89 -16.71 0.74 11.32
C SER A 89 -15.57 1.52 10.69
N ALA A 90 -15.83 2.77 10.38
CA ALA A 90 -14.83 3.71 9.86
C ALA A 90 -15.11 5.12 10.36
N ARG A 91 -14.09 5.96 10.40
CA ARG A 91 -14.26 7.37 10.76
C ARG A 91 -14.54 8.20 9.52
N ASP A 92 -15.46 9.12 9.67
CA ASP A 92 -15.72 10.14 8.64
C ASP A 92 -14.67 11.28 8.70
N LYS A 93 -14.85 12.31 7.88
CA LYS A 93 -13.96 13.50 7.84
C LYS A 93 -13.92 14.27 9.17
N ASP A 94 -14.98 14.18 9.98
CA ASP A 94 -15.14 14.85 11.25
C ASP A 94 -14.80 13.92 12.44
N TRP A 95 -14.14 12.78 12.16
CA TRP A 95 -13.72 11.75 13.11
C TRP A 95 -14.85 11.01 13.82
N ASN A 96 -16.13 11.17 13.40
CA ASN A 96 -17.24 10.40 13.93
C ASN A 96 -17.15 8.95 13.45
N LEU A 97 -17.35 8.02 14.38
CA LEU A 97 -17.38 6.59 14.06
C LEU A 97 -18.75 6.22 13.49
N SER A 98 -18.77 5.63 12.31
CA SER A 98 -19.98 5.11 11.67
C SER A 98 -19.86 3.62 11.37
N LEU A 99 -20.96 2.91 11.50
CA LEU A 99 -21.07 1.53 11.04
C LEU A 99 -21.10 1.50 9.50
N GLY A 100 -20.47 0.49 8.92
CA GLY A 100 -20.40 0.37 7.48
C GLY A 100 -20.12 -1.06 7.04
N HIS A 101 -19.57 -1.16 5.87
CA HIS A 101 -19.11 -2.42 5.31
C HIS A 101 -17.78 -2.22 4.59
N THR A 102 -17.08 -3.33 4.36
CA THR A 102 -15.90 -3.41 3.53
C THR A 102 -15.98 -4.70 2.69
N TRP A 103 -14.88 -5.18 2.16
CA TRP A 103 -14.86 -6.32 1.25
C TRP A 103 -13.86 -7.38 1.66
N GLN A 104 -14.12 -8.61 1.23
CA GLN A 104 -13.14 -9.68 1.12
C GLN A 104 -12.65 -9.71 -0.32
N VAL A 105 -11.34 -9.55 -0.54
CA VAL A 105 -10.79 -9.37 -1.88
C VAL A 105 -9.84 -10.51 -2.25
N ARG A 106 -9.83 -10.90 -3.52
CA ARG A 106 -8.75 -11.73 -4.05
C ARG A 106 -7.56 -10.82 -4.38
N ARG A 107 -6.50 -10.90 -3.58
CA ARG A 107 -5.35 -10.00 -3.64
C ARG A 107 -4.70 -9.93 -5.01
N SER A 108 -4.58 -11.05 -5.74
CA SER A 108 -4.01 -11.03 -7.10
C SER A 108 -4.74 -10.07 -8.05
N ASN A 109 -6.07 -10.09 -8.03
CA ASN A 109 -6.90 -9.23 -8.89
C ASN A 109 -7.01 -7.81 -8.33
N PHE A 110 -7.16 -7.70 -7.01
CA PHE A 110 -7.32 -6.44 -6.32
C PHE A 110 -6.07 -5.56 -6.41
N ASP A 111 -4.90 -6.14 -6.10
CA ASP A 111 -3.61 -5.42 -6.16
C ASP A 111 -3.32 -4.98 -7.61
N THR A 112 -3.55 -5.87 -8.59
CA THR A 112 -3.38 -5.55 -10.01
C THR A 112 -4.29 -4.40 -10.45
N MET A 113 -5.54 -4.39 -10.01
CA MET A 113 -6.49 -3.32 -10.31
C MET A 113 -5.99 -1.96 -9.80
N LEU A 114 -5.56 -1.92 -8.54
CA LEU A 114 -5.10 -0.68 -7.92
C LEU A 114 -3.82 -0.15 -8.59
N LEU A 115 -2.86 -1.03 -8.88
CA LEU A 115 -1.60 -0.64 -9.52
C LEU A 115 -1.83 -0.10 -10.94
N LYS A 116 -2.64 -0.79 -11.74
CA LYS A 116 -3.01 -0.33 -13.09
C LYS A 116 -3.78 0.98 -13.08
N GLU A 117 -4.64 1.19 -12.11
CA GLU A 117 -5.37 2.45 -12.00
C GLU A 117 -4.45 3.60 -11.55
N ALA A 118 -3.49 3.34 -10.66
CA ALA A 118 -2.47 4.33 -10.30
C ALA A 118 -1.64 4.74 -11.53
N GLU A 119 -1.20 3.77 -12.34
CA GLU A 119 -0.48 4.03 -13.59
C GLU A 119 -1.33 4.83 -14.59
N LYS A 120 -2.58 4.44 -14.80
CA LYS A 120 -3.54 5.14 -15.67
C LYS A 120 -3.78 6.58 -15.23
N ARG A 121 -3.78 6.86 -13.93
CA ARG A 121 -3.91 8.22 -13.37
C ARG A 121 -2.64 9.05 -13.47
N GLY A 122 -1.49 8.46 -13.80
CA GLY A 122 -0.24 9.15 -14.07
C GLY A 122 0.96 8.80 -13.19
N ALA A 123 0.88 7.74 -12.39
CA ALA A 123 2.07 7.21 -11.73
C ALA A 123 2.99 6.54 -12.76
N THR A 124 4.31 6.70 -12.58
CA THR A 124 5.29 5.90 -13.32
C THR A 124 5.53 4.60 -12.56
N VAL A 125 5.19 3.46 -13.16
CA VAL A 125 5.42 2.15 -12.54
C VAL A 125 6.66 1.51 -13.17
N MET A 126 7.64 1.17 -12.33
CA MET A 126 8.89 0.54 -12.75
C MET A 126 9.06 -0.80 -12.03
N ARG A 127 9.43 -1.84 -12.78
CA ARG A 127 9.78 -3.13 -12.19
C ARG A 127 11.24 -3.15 -11.77
N GLY A 128 11.48 -3.30 -10.46
CA GLY A 128 12.83 -3.38 -9.89
C GLY A 128 12.79 -3.57 -8.38
N THR A 129 13.90 -3.96 -7.80
CA THR A 129 14.04 -4.22 -6.37
C THR A 129 14.88 -3.14 -5.72
N ALA A 130 14.33 -2.41 -4.76
CA ALA A 130 15.11 -1.52 -3.90
C ALA A 130 16.07 -2.37 -3.05
N THR A 131 17.36 -2.08 -3.09
CA THR A 131 18.39 -2.87 -2.40
C THR A 131 19.10 -2.12 -1.28
N LYS A 132 19.22 -0.80 -1.40
CA LYS A 132 19.92 0.05 -0.42
C LYS A 132 19.33 1.47 -0.45
N PRO A 133 19.08 2.12 0.70
CA PRO A 133 18.77 3.54 0.74
C PRO A 133 20.03 4.39 0.47
N LEU A 134 19.84 5.50 -0.23
CA LEU A 134 20.88 6.54 -0.42
C LEU A 134 20.66 7.59 0.68
N LEU A 135 21.66 7.74 1.54
CA LEU A 135 21.61 8.67 2.67
C LEU A 135 22.44 9.91 2.36
N ALA A 136 21.92 11.07 2.70
CA ALA A 136 22.69 12.31 2.76
C ALA A 136 23.51 12.38 4.06
N ASP A 137 24.39 13.36 4.18
CA ASP A 137 25.27 13.57 5.33
C ASP A 137 24.47 13.81 6.63
N ASP A 138 23.27 14.37 6.52
CA ASP A 138 22.32 14.60 7.62
C ASP A 138 21.52 13.35 8.00
N GLY A 139 21.76 12.22 7.32
CA GLY A 139 21.04 10.95 7.51
C GLY A 139 19.69 10.86 6.81
N ALA A 140 19.26 11.89 6.09
CA ALA A 140 18.01 11.84 5.33
C ALA A 140 18.13 10.90 4.13
N VAL A 141 17.05 10.14 3.86
CA VAL A 141 16.96 9.27 2.68
C VAL A 141 16.72 10.15 1.45
N ARG A 142 17.62 10.10 0.48
CA ARG A 142 17.59 10.88 -0.76
C ARG A 142 17.44 10.03 -2.01
N GLY A 143 17.06 8.78 -1.83
CA GLY A 143 16.87 7.84 -2.93
C GLY A 143 17.09 6.41 -2.52
N VAL A 144 17.20 5.55 -3.53
CA VAL A 144 17.53 4.13 -3.35
C VAL A 144 18.38 3.62 -4.50
N THR A 145 19.22 2.63 -4.24
CA THR A 145 19.82 1.81 -5.27
C THR A 145 18.80 0.74 -5.67
N VAL A 146 18.52 0.65 -6.95
CA VAL A 146 17.62 -0.33 -7.56
C VAL A 146 18.40 -1.38 -8.29
N ARG A 147 17.99 -2.63 -8.16
CA ARG A 147 18.40 -3.73 -9.03
C ARG A 147 17.28 -4.02 -10.01
N TRP A 148 17.59 -3.86 -11.30
CA TRP A 148 16.68 -4.13 -12.41
C TRP A 148 16.56 -5.63 -12.71
N PRO A 149 15.52 -6.08 -13.44
CA PRO A 149 15.37 -7.49 -13.83
C PRO A 149 16.53 -8.06 -14.67
N ASP A 150 17.27 -7.21 -15.38
CA ASP A 150 18.46 -7.58 -16.16
C ASP A 150 19.72 -7.75 -15.30
N GLY A 151 19.61 -7.56 -13.98
CA GLY A 151 20.68 -7.68 -12.99
C GLY A 151 21.52 -6.41 -12.81
N LYS A 152 21.34 -5.38 -13.62
CA LYS A 152 22.04 -4.11 -13.44
C LYS A 152 21.49 -3.36 -12.22
N SER A 153 22.36 -2.55 -11.63
CA SER A 153 21.98 -1.66 -10.54
C SER A 153 22.15 -0.20 -10.94
N GLU A 154 21.21 0.63 -10.48
CA GLU A 154 21.21 2.07 -10.74
C GLU A 154 20.63 2.79 -9.51
N ASP A 155 21.10 4.02 -9.28
CA ASP A 155 20.59 4.87 -8.22
C ASP A 155 19.43 5.73 -8.74
N ILE A 156 18.32 5.72 -7.97
CA ILE A 156 17.21 6.65 -8.16
C ILE A 156 17.28 7.70 -7.06
N GLU A 157 17.56 8.93 -7.45
CA GLU A 157 17.52 10.09 -6.57
C GLU A 157 16.10 10.63 -6.43
N THR A 158 15.70 11.03 -5.22
CA THR A 158 14.39 11.59 -4.94
C THR A 158 14.44 12.53 -3.74
N GLN A 159 13.46 13.43 -3.64
CA GLN A 159 13.26 14.27 -2.46
C GLN A 159 12.61 13.49 -1.32
N ILE A 160 11.68 12.58 -1.64
CA ILE A 160 10.89 11.83 -0.67
C ILE A 160 10.84 10.36 -1.09
N VAL A 161 11.16 9.46 -0.15
CA VAL A 161 10.92 8.01 -0.28
C VAL A 161 9.78 7.61 0.64
N LEU A 162 8.77 6.95 0.08
CA LEU A 162 7.66 6.37 0.81
C LEU A 162 7.80 4.85 0.84
N ASP A 163 8.04 4.29 2.01
CA ASP A 163 8.17 2.85 2.19
C ASP A 163 6.78 2.20 2.30
N CYS A 164 6.31 1.64 1.19
CA CYS A 164 5.10 0.85 1.07
C CYS A 164 5.41 -0.64 0.80
N SER A 165 6.59 -1.10 1.20
CA SER A 165 7.08 -2.47 0.97
C SER A 165 6.37 -3.53 1.84
N GLY A 166 5.39 -3.13 2.64
CA GLY A 166 4.60 -4.02 3.48
C GLY A 166 5.45 -4.70 4.54
N GLN A 167 5.35 -6.02 4.68
CA GLN A 167 6.08 -6.77 5.69
C GLN A 167 7.61 -6.75 5.49
N ALA A 168 8.09 -6.40 4.30
CA ALA A 168 9.53 -6.24 4.04
C ALA A 168 10.13 -5.08 4.83
N THR A 169 9.31 -4.05 5.19
CA THR A 169 9.74 -2.89 5.99
C THR A 169 11.14 -2.40 5.58
N PHE A 170 11.32 -2.12 4.27
CA PHE A 170 12.62 -1.94 3.64
C PHE A 170 13.49 -0.90 4.35
N LEU A 171 12.99 0.33 4.54
CA LEU A 171 13.76 1.40 5.18
C LEU A 171 14.07 1.09 6.65
N ALA A 172 13.09 0.56 7.39
CA ALA A 172 13.29 0.21 8.79
C ALA A 172 14.32 -0.93 8.95
N ASN A 173 14.30 -1.93 8.07
CA ASN A 173 15.29 -3.01 8.08
C ASN A 173 16.70 -2.53 7.72
N GLN A 174 16.83 -1.48 6.91
CA GLN A 174 18.11 -0.83 6.60
C GLN A 174 18.55 0.16 7.68
N ARG A 175 17.81 0.28 8.79
CA ARG A 175 18.03 1.24 9.87
C ARG A 175 17.98 2.71 9.41
N ALA A 176 17.34 2.98 8.29
CA ALA A 176 17.20 4.34 7.76
C ALA A 176 16.17 5.19 8.51
N THR A 177 15.42 4.59 9.44
CA THR A 177 14.38 5.25 10.25
C THR A 177 14.76 5.40 11.73
N GLY A 178 16.06 5.19 12.05
CA GLY A 178 16.56 5.24 13.43
C GLY A 178 16.50 3.87 14.16
N PRO A 179 16.68 3.84 15.48
CA PRO A 179 16.72 2.60 16.24
C PRO A 179 15.35 1.90 16.21
N LYS A 180 15.37 0.58 16.03
CA LYS A 180 14.14 -0.23 16.13
C LYS A 180 13.72 -0.32 17.59
N TYR A 181 12.50 0.09 17.89
CA TYR A 181 11.85 -0.26 19.14
C TYR A 181 11.24 -1.66 18.96
N LEU A 182 11.82 -2.64 19.66
CA LEU A 182 11.20 -3.96 19.80
C LEU A 182 10.15 -3.80 20.90
N GLY A 183 8.87 -3.73 20.49
CA GLY A 183 7.73 -3.76 21.41
C GLY A 183 7.49 -5.15 21.96
#